data_cc2f8810f1d87070605deecc349675bf
#
_entry.id   cc2f8810f1d87070605deecc349675bf
#
_cell.length_a   1.000
_cell.length_b   1.000
_cell.length_c   1.000
_cell.angle_alpha   90.00
_cell.angle_beta   90.00
_cell.angle_gamma   90.00
#
_symmetry.space_group_name_H-M   'P 1'
#
loop_
_entity.id
_entity.type
_entity.pdbx_description
1 polymer ?
#
loop_
_entity_poly.entity_id
_entity_poly.type
_entity_poly.pdbx_seq_one_letter_code
_entity_poly.pdbx_strand_id
1 'polypeptide(L)'
;MKIRSKLLKRGLLIVVLISLIFTAVPALAQEEQSQNIYETNHFADIAEKVNDGVVKVTTTFKNQGKEQIPEMFNDPYFRFFFGDRFRSPEQFPRERQGFGSGFIVSKDGYIITNQHVIDGADQIEVSINGIEDPVPAEVAWSDFSLDLAVLNIDTSNLKTELTSLKMGDSDNLKPGDWAIAIGNPFGFEHTVTTGVISALGRPIQIPAEDRQVRTYQNLIQTDAAINPGNSGGPLLNNKGEVIGINTAVSQAGQGIGFAIPVNEIKGIVQELQETGEVKRPWLGIAFSEITKEVQEYFDLDNKNGVVVIEVYKDSPADKAGLKPYDIIREIDRKEVKSTSDVSELIKDKEVGDKIMFKVLRNGQSKILFGTIGDKPDNFQK
;
A
#
# COMPACT_ATOMS: atom_id res chain seq x y z
N MET A 1 -85.83 3.98 -27.20
CA MET A 1 -85.22 4.20 -25.87
C MET A 1 -84.40 3.00 -25.36
N LYS A 2 -84.48 1.79 -25.91
CA LYS A 2 -83.78 0.57 -25.46
C LYS A 2 -82.36 0.33 -26.04
N ILE A 3 -82.01 1.02 -27.15
CA ILE A 3 -80.71 0.81 -27.82
C ILE A 3 -79.55 1.64 -27.18
N ARG A 4 -79.83 2.85 -26.66
CA ARG A 4 -78.86 3.72 -26.01
C ARG A 4 -78.32 3.16 -24.68
N SER A 5 -79.10 2.37 -23.94
CA SER A 5 -78.68 1.80 -22.65
C SER A 5 -77.72 0.63 -22.80
N LYS A 6 -77.74 -0.10 -23.91
CA LYS A 6 -76.83 -1.22 -24.16
C LYS A 6 -75.43 -0.75 -24.61
N LEU A 7 -75.36 0.38 -25.33
CA LEU A 7 -74.06 0.97 -25.74
C LEU A 7 -73.36 1.64 -24.53
N LEU A 8 -74.11 2.28 -23.62
CA LEU A 8 -73.50 2.86 -22.42
C LEU A 8 -72.94 1.81 -21.45
N LYS A 9 -73.67 0.66 -21.31
CA LYS A 9 -73.16 -0.45 -20.47
C LYS A 9 -71.89 -1.17 -21.06
N ARG A 10 -71.78 -1.27 -22.40
CA ARG A 10 -70.60 -1.83 -23.06
C ARG A 10 -69.42 -0.87 -23.03
N GLY A 11 -69.63 0.44 -23.16
CA GLY A 11 -68.58 1.45 -22.99
C GLY A 11 -68.01 1.50 -21.57
N LEU A 12 -68.89 1.40 -20.56
CA LEU A 12 -68.46 1.38 -19.15
C LEU A 12 -67.70 0.11 -18.79
N LEU A 13 -68.03 -1.06 -19.37
CA LEU A 13 -67.31 -2.32 -19.14
C LEU A 13 -65.91 -2.31 -19.75
N ILE A 14 -65.76 -1.67 -20.90
CA ILE A 14 -64.43 -1.57 -21.60
C ILE A 14 -63.51 -0.58 -20.82
N VAL A 15 -64.03 0.52 -20.30
CA VAL A 15 -63.24 1.48 -19.50
C VAL A 15 -62.82 0.87 -18.18
N VAL A 16 -63.62 0.06 -17.51
CA VAL A 16 -63.26 -0.65 -16.27
C VAL A 16 -62.21 -1.76 -16.55
N LEU A 17 -62.28 -2.46 -17.69
CA LEU A 17 -61.24 -3.46 -18.06
C LEU A 17 -59.91 -2.79 -18.41
N ILE A 18 -59.91 -1.65 -19.08
CA ILE A 18 -58.70 -0.90 -19.42
C ILE A 18 -58.04 -0.30 -18.16
N SER A 19 -58.86 0.18 -17.19
CA SER A 19 -58.32 0.68 -15.91
C SER A 19 -57.74 -0.43 -15.03
N LEU A 20 -58.26 -1.65 -15.10
CA LEU A 20 -57.70 -2.82 -14.39
C LEU A 20 -56.36 -3.33 -14.99
N ILE A 21 -56.17 -3.17 -16.31
CA ILE A 21 -54.89 -3.53 -16.96
C ILE A 21 -53.79 -2.48 -16.65
N PHE A 22 -54.16 -1.20 -16.49
CA PHE A 22 -53.19 -0.14 -16.18
C PHE A 22 -52.72 -0.13 -14.71
N THR A 23 -53.42 -0.76 -13.79
CA THR A 23 -53.04 -0.88 -12.37
C THR A 23 -52.24 -2.13 -12.06
N ALA A 24 -52.20 -3.13 -12.98
CA ALA A 24 -51.44 -4.37 -12.79
C ALA A 24 -50.01 -4.36 -13.35
N VAL A 25 -49.69 -3.38 -14.21
CA VAL A 25 -48.34 -3.31 -14.85
C VAL A 25 -47.24 -2.68 -13.96
N PRO A 26 -47.53 -1.77 -12.99
CA PRO A 26 -46.45 -1.28 -12.12
C PRO A 26 -46.02 -2.24 -11.02
N ALA A 27 -46.77 -3.29 -10.72
CA ALA A 27 -46.43 -4.22 -9.64
C ALA A 27 -45.43 -5.33 -10.06
N LEU A 28 -45.18 -5.52 -11.37
CA LEU A 28 -44.22 -6.50 -11.88
C LEU A 28 -42.89 -5.89 -12.30
N ALA A 29 -42.76 -4.55 -12.23
CA ALA A 29 -41.55 -3.83 -12.63
C ALA A 29 -40.72 -3.31 -11.42
N GLN A 30 -41.03 -3.71 -10.21
CA GLN A 30 -40.34 -3.29 -8.98
C GLN A 30 -39.70 -4.44 -8.18
N GLU A 31 -39.41 -5.56 -8.84
CA GLU A 31 -38.46 -6.55 -8.37
C GLU A 31 -37.07 -6.33 -9.01
N GLU A 32 -36.68 -5.09 -9.24
CA GLU A 32 -35.30 -4.73 -9.46
C GLU A 32 -34.64 -4.42 -8.11
N GLN A 33 -33.91 -5.44 -7.59
CA GLN A 33 -32.70 -5.29 -6.83
C GLN A 33 -32.68 -4.18 -5.75
N SER A 34 -33.52 -4.23 -4.76
CA SER A 34 -33.00 -3.99 -3.42
C SER A 34 -32.17 -5.23 -3.06
N GLN A 35 -30.92 -5.32 -3.52
CA GLN A 35 -29.94 -6.17 -2.87
C GLN A 35 -29.99 -5.78 -1.40
N ASN A 36 -30.55 -6.66 -0.59
CA ASN A 36 -30.59 -6.54 0.85
C ASN A 36 -29.15 -6.41 1.35
N ILE A 37 -28.73 -5.17 1.58
CA ILE A 37 -27.44 -4.84 2.23
C ILE A 37 -27.41 -5.42 3.66
N TYR A 38 -28.48 -6.03 4.10
CA TYR A 38 -28.69 -6.68 5.40
C TYR A 38 -28.90 -8.21 5.28
N GLU A 39 -28.19 -8.89 4.40
CA GLU A 39 -27.95 -10.30 4.65
C GLU A 39 -27.07 -10.38 5.89
N THR A 40 -27.56 -11.02 6.94
CA THR A 40 -26.99 -11.05 8.30
C THR A 40 -25.56 -11.61 8.34
N ASN A 41 -25.01 -12.15 7.23
CA ASN A 41 -23.71 -12.77 7.10
C ASN A 41 -22.81 -12.15 6.03
N HIS A 42 -23.17 -11.02 5.44
CA HIS A 42 -22.45 -10.44 4.29
C HIS A 42 -20.93 -10.32 4.50
N PHE A 43 -20.48 -9.87 5.67
CA PHE A 43 -19.05 -9.77 5.97
C PHE A 43 -18.40 -11.14 6.21
N ALA A 44 -19.15 -12.09 6.78
CA ALA A 44 -18.68 -13.46 6.96
C ALA A 44 -18.51 -14.14 5.60
N ASP A 45 -19.45 -13.96 4.67
CA ASP A 45 -19.39 -14.50 3.31
C ASP A 45 -18.21 -13.92 2.51
N ILE A 46 -17.93 -12.61 2.68
CA ILE A 46 -16.74 -11.99 2.09
C ILE A 46 -15.47 -12.61 2.68
N ALA A 47 -15.39 -12.72 4.01
CA ALA A 47 -14.24 -13.30 4.67
C ALA A 47 -13.98 -14.75 4.22
N GLU A 48 -15.02 -15.59 4.18
CA GLU A 48 -14.93 -16.97 3.71
C GLU A 48 -14.41 -17.03 2.27
N LYS A 49 -14.91 -16.18 1.38
CA LYS A 49 -14.51 -16.14 -0.03
C LYS A 49 -13.04 -15.75 -0.24
N VAL A 50 -12.47 -14.90 0.63
CA VAL A 50 -11.11 -14.36 0.47
C VAL A 50 -10.08 -15.04 1.35
N ASN A 51 -10.50 -15.85 2.32
CA ASN A 51 -9.63 -16.50 3.31
C ASN A 51 -8.44 -17.22 2.69
N ASP A 52 -8.68 -18.00 1.63
CA ASP A 52 -7.62 -18.79 0.99
C ASP A 52 -6.55 -17.93 0.30
N GLY A 53 -6.85 -16.66 0.08
CA GLY A 53 -5.91 -15.68 -0.47
C GLY A 53 -5.17 -14.87 0.59
N VAL A 54 -5.53 -14.99 1.87
CA VAL A 54 -4.84 -14.30 2.99
C VAL A 54 -3.90 -15.28 3.66
N VAL A 55 -2.63 -14.92 3.75
CA VAL A 55 -1.55 -15.79 4.19
C VAL A 55 -0.88 -15.28 5.45
N LYS A 56 -0.26 -16.20 6.22
CA LYS A 56 0.68 -15.84 7.27
C LYS A 56 2.08 -15.72 6.70
N VAL A 57 2.77 -14.66 7.05
CA VAL A 57 4.19 -14.46 6.76
C VAL A 57 4.98 -14.72 8.03
N THR A 58 5.91 -15.67 7.99
CA THR A 58 6.82 -16.00 9.07
C THR A 58 8.24 -15.59 8.68
N THR A 59 8.91 -14.84 9.53
CA THR A 59 10.28 -14.41 9.33
C THR A 59 11.19 -15.03 10.38
N THR A 60 12.37 -15.49 9.99
CA THR A 60 13.36 -16.09 10.89
C THR A 60 14.64 -15.26 10.87
N PHE A 61 15.13 -14.92 12.05
CA PHE A 61 16.36 -14.16 12.28
C PHE A 61 17.39 -15.05 12.96
N LYS A 62 18.53 -15.25 12.34
CA LYS A 62 19.65 -16.07 12.87
C LYS A 62 20.61 -15.21 13.64
N ASN A 63 20.85 -15.56 14.90
CA ASN A 63 21.77 -14.84 15.78
C ASN A 63 23.22 -15.09 15.33
N GLN A 64 23.84 -14.14 14.63
CA GLN A 64 25.25 -14.22 14.20
C GLN A 64 26.25 -13.80 15.28
N GLY A 65 25.94 -14.01 16.56
CA GLY A 65 26.89 -13.78 17.65
C GLY A 65 27.16 -12.31 18.02
N LYS A 66 26.42 -11.37 17.47
CA LYS A 66 26.38 -9.99 17.92
C LYS A 66 25.16 -9.79 18.81
N GLU A 67 25.37 -9.22 20.00
CA GLU A 67 24.34 -8.89 20.99
C GLU A 67 23.33 -7.80 20.52
N GLN A 68 23.19 -7.58 19.23
CA GLN A 68 22.20 -6.65 18.71
C GLN A 68 20.87 -7.37 18.54
N ILE A 69 19.96 -7.05 19.43
CA ILE A 69 18.53 -7.38 19.28
C ILE A 69 18.10 -6.72 17.97
N PRO A 70 17.54 -7.46 16.98
CA PRO A 70 16.95 -6.79 15.81
C PRO A 70 16.00 -5.71 16.29
N GLU A 71 16.10 -4.51 15.73
CA GLU A 71 15.41 -3.30 16.18
C GLU A 71 13.91 -3.46 16.27
N MET A 72 13.33 -4.31 15.40
CA MET A 72 11.92 -4.70 15.44
C MET A 72 11.47 -5.24 16.82
N PHE A 73 12.32 -5.95 17.58
CA PHE A 73 11.98 -6.42 18.95
C PHE A 73 12.14 -5.33 20.00
N ASN A 74 12.81 -4.23 19.68
CA ASN A 74 12.88 -3.04 20.50
C ASN A 74 11.77 -2.03 20.18
N ASP A 75 11.08 -2.20 19.05
CA ASP A 75 9.94 -1.37 18.69
C ASP A 75 8.94 -1.38 19.87
N PRO A 76 8.56 -0.21 20.40
CA PRO A 76 7.56 -0.09 21.46
C PRO A 76 6.25 -0.80 21.14
N TYR A 77 5.86 -0.88 19.87
CA TYR A 77 4.69 -1.62 19.40
C TYR A 77 4.89 -3.13 19.49
N PHE A 78 6.01 -3.63 18.99
CA PHE A 78 6.32 -5.06 19.08
C PHE A 78 6.37 -5.49 20.56
N ARG A 79 7.02 -4.71 21.43
CA ARG A 79 7.13 -4.97 22.88
C ARG A 79 5.79 -4.90 23.61
N PHE A 80 4.93 -3.98 23.25
CA PHE A 80 3.60 -3.86 23.84
C PHE A 80 2.73 -5.10 23.58
N PHE A 81 2.86 -5.73 22.41
CA PHE A 81 2.02 -6.85 22.00
C PHE A 81 2.61 -8.23 22.30
N PHE A 82 3.92 -8.39 22.22
CA PHE A 82 4.58 -9.67 22.49
C PHE A 82 5.07 -9.80 23.95
N GLY A 83 4.99 -8.74 24.72
CA GLY A 83 5.28 -8.67 26.15
C GLY A 83 6.77 -8.80 26.50
N ASP A 84 7.08 -8.56 27.78
CA ASP A 84 8.44 -8.67 28.37
C ASP A 84 8.98 -10.13 28.46
N ARG A 85 8.33 -11.11 27.85
CA ARG A 85 8.79 -12.51 27.84
C ARG A 85 10.16 -12.70 27.19
N PHE A 86 10.65 -11.72 26.47
CA PHE A 86 11.97 -11.72 25.83
C PHE A 86 13.06 -11.03 26.66
N ARG A 87 12.81 -10.75 27.94
CA ARG A 87 13.71 -9.96 28.80
C ARG A 87 14.81 -10.74 29.53
N SER A 88 14.91 -12.05 29.39
CA SER A 88 15.95 -12.81 30.09
C SER A 88 17.22 -12.95 29.26
N PRO A 89 18.35 -12.33 29.68
CA PRO A 89 19.62 -12.37 28.92
C PRO A 89 20.27 -13.75 28.83
N GLU A 90 19.83 -14.73 29.61
CA GLU A 90 20.58 -15.97 29.82
C GLU A 90 20.19 -17.15 28.92
N GLN A 91 19.13 -17.05 28.12
CA GLN A 91 18.72 -18.11 27.18
C GLN A 91 18.07 -17.55 25.91
N PHE A 92 18.83 -16.86 25.08
CA PHE A 92 18.31 -16.51 23.75
C PHE A 92 18.36 -17.75 22.85
N PRO A 93 17.22 -18.18 22.26
CA PRO A 93 17.24 -19.17 21.18
C PRO A 93 18.15 -18.65 20.04
N ARG A 94 18.85 -19.56 19.39
CA ARG A 94 19.73 -19.22 18.25
C ARG A 94 18.97 -18.65 17.07
N GLU A 95 17.65 -18.82 17.05
CA GLU A 95 16.73 -18.33 16.03
C GLU A 95 15.55 -17.65 16.68
N ARG A 96 15.12 -16.53 16.13
CA ARG A 96 13.92 -15.80 16.52
C ARG A 96 12.98 -15.76 15.35
N GLN A 97 11.67 -15.78 15.63
CA GLN A 97 10.64 -15.70 14.61
C GLN A 97 9.81 -14.43 14.78
N GLY A 98 9.52 -13.76 13.69
CA GLY A 98 8.52 -12.71 13.56
C GLY A 98 7.34 -13.23 12.76
N PHE A 99 6.19 -12.60 12.92
CA PHE A 99 4.95 -12.98 12.26
C PHE A 99 4.19 -11.74 11.76
N GLY A 100 3.59 -11.87 10.59
CA GLY A 100 2.68 -10.91 10.01
C GLY A 100 1.71 -11.59 9.07
N SER A 101 0.93 -10.81 8.37
CA SER A 101 0.04 -11.26 7.32
C SER A 101 0.52 -10.81 5.95
N GLY A 102 0.00 -11.46 4.93
CA GLY A 102 0.11 -11.05 3.53
C GLY A 102 -1.12 -11.50 2.77
N PHE A 103 -1.17 -11.19 1.49
CA PHE A 103 -2.22 -11.71 0.62
C PHE A 103 -1.71 -11.95 -0.79
N ILE A 104 -2.21 -13.00 -1.41
CA ILE A 104 -1.84 -13.45 -2.76
C ILE A 104 -2.51 -12.54 -3.79
N VAL A 105 -1.76 -12.02 -4.75
CA VAL A 105 -2.26 -11.14 -5.82
C VAL A 105 -2.14 -11.73 -7.20
N SER A 106 -1.42 -12.85 -7.34
CA SER A 106 -1.34 -13.58 -8.62
C SER A 106 -1.23 -15.08 -8.41
N LYS A 107 -1.63 -15.84 -9.42
CA LYS A 107 -1.46 -17.31 -9.45
C LYS A 107 0.01 -17.72 -9.61
N ASP A 108 0.87 -16.81 -10.02
CA ASP A 108 2.31 -17.02 -10.19
C ASP A 108 3.08 -16.89 -8.87
N GLY A 109 2.37 -16.68 -7.75
CA GLY A 109 2.95 -16.70 -6.42
C GLY A 109 3.38 -15.34 -5.86
N TYR A 110 2.94 -14.22 -6.45
CA TYR A 110 3.19 -12.91 -5.87
C TYR A 110 2.27 -12.63 -4.68
N ILE A 111 2.87 -12.16 -3.58
CA ILE A 111 2.22 -11.90 -2.30
C ILE A 111 2.62 -10.51 -1.83
N ILE A 112 1.65 -9.70 -1.43
CA ILE A 112 1.88 -8.39 -0.82
C ILE A 112 1.92 -8.52 0.69
N THR A 113 2.85 -7.80 1.33
CA THR A 113 2.94 -7.60 2.79
C THR A 113 3.55 -6.23 3.09
N ASN A 114 3.73 -5.88 4.37
CA ASN A 114 4.50 -4.70 4.75
C ASN A 114 6.00 -4.98 4.74
N GLN A 115 6.80 -3.93 4.44
CA GLN A 115 8.27 -4.02 4.49
C GLN A 115 8.76 -4.31 5.91
N HIS A 116 8.16 -3.69 6.94
CA HIS A 116 8.56 -3.93 8.33
C HIS A 116 8.32 -5.36 8.81
N VAL A 117 7.40 -6.13 8.17
CA VAL A 117 7.19 -7.56 8.51
C VAL A 117 8.39 -8.41 8.11
N ILE A 118 9.10 -8.02 7.06
CA ILE A 118 10.21 -8.80 6.49
C ILE A 118 11.59 -8.18 6.72
N ASP A 119 11.65 -7.01 7.35
CA ASP A 119 12.88 -6.23 7.49
C ASP A 119 13.96 -6.99 8.27
N GLY A 120 15.13 -7.12 7.67
CA GLY A 120 16.27 -7.82 8.27
C GLY A 120 16.12 -9.33 8.45
N ALA A 121 15.08 -9.97 7.88
CA ALA A 121 14.88 -11.41 7.98
C ALA A 121 15.92 -12.19 7.18
N ASP A 122 16.51 -13.24 7.79
CA ASP A 122 17.38 -14.19 7.10
C ASP A 122 16.60 -15.21 6.28
N GLN A 123 15.37 -15.52 6.66
CA GLN A 123 14.47 -16.44 5.96
C GLN A 123 13.04 -15.96 6.08
N ILE A 124 12.29 -16.12 5.00
CA ILE A 124 10.87 -15.79 4.92
C ILE A 124 10.12 -17.03 4.43
N GLU A 125 9.05 -17.36 5.12
CA GLU A 125 8.17 -18.49 4.79
C GLU A 125 6.71 -18.02 4.82
N VAL A 126 5.89 -18.59 3.94
CA VAL A 126 4.47 -18.27 3.83
C VAL A 126 3.64 -19.51 4.10
N SER A 127 2.73 -19.42 5.09
CA SER A 127 1.73 -20.46 5.32
C SER A 127 0.45 -20.09 4.56
N ILE A 128 0.01 -21.00 3.70
CA ILE A 128 -1.14 -20.84 2.79
C ILE A 128 -2.21 -21.86 3.19
N ASN A 129 -3.46 -21.43 3.25
CA ASN A 129 -4.56 -22.35 3.57
C ASN A 129 -4.63 -23.50 2.56
N GLY A 130 -4.81 -24.73 3.06
CA GLY A 130 -4.82 -25.94 2.22
C GLY A 130 -3.44 -26.46 1.81
N ILE A 131 -2.34 -25.82 2.20
CA ILE A 131 -0.97 -26.30 2.02
C ILE A 131 -0.38 -26.60 3.41
N GLU A 132 0.05 -27.87 3.61
CA GLU A 132 0.45 -28.37 4.93
C GLU A 132 1.75 -27.72 5.44
N ASP A 133 2.75 -27.65 4.56
CA ASP A 133 4.07 -27.11 4.91
C ASP A 133 4.19 -25.64 4.50
N PRO A 134 4.84 -24.78 5.32
CA PRO A 134 5.17 -23.41 4.90
C PRO A 134 6.04 -23.40 3.64
N VAL A 135 5.74 -22.48 2.73
CA VAL A 135 6.44 -22.33 1.46
C VAL A 135 7.51 -21.24 1.61
N PRO A 136 8.79 -21.50 1.27
CA PRO A 136 9.81 -20.48 1.22
C PRO A 136 9.44 -19.35 0.25
N ALA A 137 9.71 -18.11 0.67
CA ALA A 137 9.42 -16.93 -0.14
C ALA A 137 10.68 -16.07 -0.31
N GLU A 138 10.82 -15.49 -1.49
CA GLU A 138 11.87 -14.54 -1.82
C GLU A 138 11.30 -13.13 -1.92
N VAL A 139 12.10 -12.11 -1.61
CA VAL A 139 11.69 -10.72 -1.77
C VAL A 139 11.86 -10.34 -3.23
N ALA A 140 10.74 -10.20 -3.95
CA ALA A 140 10.74 -9.75 -5.34
C ALA A 140 10.91 -8.21 -5.40
N TRP A 141 10.36 -7.49 -4.42
CA TRP A 141 10.50 -6.04 -4.31
C TRP A 141 10.18 -5.58 -2.89
N SER A 142 10.84 -4.50 -2.44
CA SER A 142 10.50 -3.85 -1.17
C SER A 142 10.88 -2.37 -1.18
N ASP A 143 10.13 -1.55 -0.44
CA ASP A 143 10.45 -0.14 -0.22
C ASP A 143 10.17 0.27 1.23
N PHE A 144 11.21 0.72 1.91
CA PHE A 144 11.14 1.16 3.29
C PHE A 144 10.23 2.38 3.47
N SER A 145 10.25 3.34 2.54
CA SER A 145 9.50 4.59 2.66
C SER A 145 7.98 4.40 2.48
N LEU A 146 7.61 3.43 1.64
CA LEU A 146 6.21 3.06 1.44
C LEU A 146 5.71 2.02 2.45
N ASP A 147 6.63 1.37 3.18
CA ASP A 147 6.33 0.22 4.04
C ASP A 147 5.63 -0.93 3.30
N LEU A 148 6.05 -1.19 2.08
CA LEU A 148 5.48 -2.21 1.22
C LEU A 148 6.53 -3.20 0.75
N ALA A 149 6.15 -4.46 0.62
CA ALA A 149 6.95 -5.51 0.02
C ALA A 149 6.10 -6.44 -0.83
N VAL A 150 6.70 -6.98 -1.87
CA VAL A 150 6.18 -8.07 -2.69
C VAL A 150 7.10 -9.27 -2.53
N LEU A 151 6.53 -10.36 -2.09
CA LEU A 151 7.20 -11.67 -2.01
C LEU A 151 6.83 -12.49 -3.23
N ASN A 152 7.69 -13.43 -3.59
CA ASN A 152 7.41 -14.45 -4.59
C ASN A 152 7.68 -15.83 -4.01
N ILE A 153 6.79 -16.77 -4.29
CA ILE A 153 6.92 -18.18 -3.93
C ILE A 153 6.99 -19.04 -5.20
N ASP A 154 7.75 -20.13 -5.15
CA ASP A 154 7.74 -21.12 -6.23
C ASP A 154 6.46 -21.93 -6.21
N THR A 155 5.64 -21.76 -7.24
CA THR A 155 4.35 -22.44 -7.40
C THR A 155 4.44 -23.78 -8.12
N SER A 156 5.61 -24.13 -8.68
CA SER A 156 5.79 -25.32 -9.55
C SER A 156 5.49 -26.65 -8.86
N ASN A 157 5.69 -26.71 -7.54
CA ASN A 157 5.48 -27.92 -6.74
C ASN A 157 4.17 -27.90 -5.92
N LEU A 158 3.37 -26.85 -6.05
CA LEU A 158 2.10 -26.74 -5.32
C LEU A 158 1.04 -27.64 -5.97
N LYS A 159 0.37 -28.43 -5.13
CA LYS A 159 -0.74 -29.31 -5.57
C LYS A 159 -2.07 -28.58 -5.71
N THR A 160 -2.17 -27.40 -5.15
CA THR A 160 -3.38 -26.57 -5.06
C THR A 160 -3.15 -25.27 -5.81
N GLU A 161 -4.13 -24.85 -6.61
CA GLU A 161 -4.10 -23.56 -7.29
C GLU A 161 -4.25 -22.43 -6.26
N LEU A 162 -3.46 -21.38 -6.38
CA LEU A 162 -3.50 -20.24 -5.47
C LEU A 162 -4.74 -19.38 -5.71
N THR A 163 -5.39 -18.97 -4.62
CA THR A 163 -6.50 -18.01 -4.64
C THR A 163 -5.93 -16.60 -4.58
N SER A 164 -5.95 -15.88 -5.70
CA SER A 164 -5.52 -14.48 -5.74
C SER A 164 -6.67 -13.54 -5.39
N LEU A 165 -6.37 -12.51 -4.58
CA LEU A 165 -7.33 -11.47 -4.23
C LEU A 165 -7.38 -10.39 -5.32
N LYS A 166 -8.59 -9.93 -5.62
CA LYS A 166 -8.79 -8.85 -6.57
C LYS A 166 -8.42 -7.51 -5.94
N MET A 167 -7.51 -6.77 -6.56
CA MET A 167 -7.20 -5.40 -6.17
C MET A 167 -8.30 -4.44 -6.67
N GLY A 168 -8.91 -3.71 -5.73
CA GLY A 168 -9.91 -2.67 -5.96
C GLY A 168 -9.28 -1.35 -6.43
N ASP A 169 -9.91 -0.24 -6.16
CA ASP A 169 -9.44 1.11 -6.49
C ASP A 169 -9.51 2.01 -5.27
N SER A 170 -8.35 2.42 -4.74
CA SER A 170 -8.28 3.26 -3.55
C SER A 170 -8.51 4.75 -3.81
N ASP A 171 -8.46 5.22 -5.07
CA ASP A 171 -8.67 6.64 -5.39
C ASP A 171 -10.14 7.05 -5.37
N ASN A 172 -11.05 6.08 -5.50
CA ASN A 172 -12.50 6.31 -5.49
C ASN A 172 -13.15 6.12 -4.11
N LEU A 173 -12.37 5.89 -3.06
CA LEU A 173 -12.87 5.72 -1.69
C LEU A 173 -13.45 7.01 -1.12
N LYS A 174 -14.41 6.84 -0.21
CA LYS A 174 -15.05 7.95 0.52
C LYS A 174 -15.16 7.61 2.01
N PRO A 175 -15.06 8.60 2.91
CA PRO A 175 -15.42 8.40 4.31
C PRO A 175 -16.85 7.85 4.42
N GLY A 176 -17.01 6.79 5.22
CA GLY A 176 -18.25 6.04 5.37
C GLY A 176 -18.34 4.76 4.52
N ASP A 177 -17.44 4.53 3.55
CA ASP A 177 -17.37 3.26 2.84
C ASP A 177 -16.96 2.13 3.82
N TRP A 178 -17.49 0.93 3.62
CA TRP A 178 -17.16 -0.23 4.43
C TRP A 178 -15.69 -0.62 4.30
N ALA A 179 -15.10 -0.99 5.43
CA ALA A 179 -13.73 -1.48 5.55
C ALA A 179 -13.72 -2.80 6.33
N ILE A 180 -13.13 -3.85 5.75
CA ILE A 180 -12.99 -5.16 6.36
C ILE A 180 -11.49 -5.46 6.40
N ALA A 181 -10.89 -5.48 7.59
CA ALA A 181 -9.49 -5.84 7.75
C ALA A 181 -9.38 -7.34 8.07
N ILE A 182 -8.53 -8.04 7.33
CA ILE A 182 -8.28 -9.47 7.54
C ILE A 182 -6.79 -9.68 7.78
N GLY A 183 -6.48 -10.60 8.69
CA GLY A 183 -5.14 -11.09 8.94
C GLY A 183 -5.13 -12.56 9.29
N ASN A 184 -3.98 -13.19 9.19
CA ASN A 184 -3.75 -14.60 9.52
C ASN A 184 -2.54 -14.77 10.43
N PRO A 185 -2.57 -14.22 11.68
CA PRO A 185 -1.40 -14.19 12.54
C PRO A 185 -0.94 -15.58 13.01
N PHE A 186 -1.86 -16.55 13.07
CA PHE A 186 -1.58 -17.89 13.60
C PHE A 186 -1.50 -18.97 12.53
N GLY A 187 -1.85 -18.66 11.28
CA GLY A 187 -1.76 -19.56 10.12
C GLY A 187 -2.97 -20.49 9.92
N PHE A 188 -3.87 -20.60 10.90
CA PHE A 188 -5.04 -21.49 10.84
C PHE A 188 -6.36 -20.76 11.09
N GLU A 189 -6.32 -19.61 11.77
CA GLU A 189 -7.52 -18.85 12.11
C GLU A 189 -7.34 -17.40 11.64
N HIS A 190 -8.20 -16.99 10.72
CA HIS A 190 -8.22 -15.61 10.23
C HIS A 190 -8.89 -14.71 11.27
N THR A 191 -8.27 -13.58 11.53
CA THR A 191 -8.89 -12.52 12.32
C THR A 191 -9.55 -11.54 11.34
N VAL A 192 -10.86 -11.34 11.51
CA VAL A 192 -11.66 -10.42 10.70
C VAL A 192 -12.18 -9.31 11.59
N THR A 193 -11.93 -8.07 11.22
CA THR A 193 -12.50 -6.89 11.85
C THR A 193 -13.18 -6.01 10.81
N THR A 194 -14.28 -5.36 11.20
CA THR A 194 -15.08 -4.52 10.31
C THR A 194 -15.24 -3.12 10.87
N GLY A 195 -15.33 -2.16 9.98
CA GLY A 195 -15.53 -0.76 10.28
C GLY A 195 -15.83 0.02 9.01
N VAL A 196 -15.48 1.28 9.00
CA VAL A 196 -15.62 2.17 7.84
C VAL A 196 -14.33 2.92 7.58
N ILE A 197 -14.20 3.46 6.38
CA ILE A 197 -13.19 4.46 6.06
C ILE A 197 -13.55 5.74 6.84
N SER A 198 -12.69 6.13 7.78
CA SER A 198 -12.91 7.31 8.62
C SER A 198 -12.38 8.60 7.97
N ALA A 199 -11.25 8.50 7.28
CA ALA A 199 -10.64 9.62 6.54
C ALA A 199 -9.64 9.10 5.49
N LEU A 200 -9.26 9.96 4.56
CA LEU A 200 -8.27 9.69 3.51
C LEU A 200 -7.16 10.74 3.53
N GLY A 201 -6.01 10.40 2.92
CA GLY A 201 -4.89 11.33 2.78
C GLY A 201 -4.26 11.74 4.11
N ARG A 202 -4.25 10.86 5.13
CA ARG A 202 -3.70 11.18 6.45
C ARG A 202 -2.18 11.00 6.46
N PRO A 203 -1.41 12.07 6.62
CA PRO A 203 0.02 11.94 6.88
C PRO A 203 0.24 11.52 8.33
N ILE A 204 1.13 10.54 8.53
CA ILE A 204 1.53 10.08 9.87
C ILE A 204 3.04 9.94 9.89
N GLN A 205 3.63 10.35 11.00
CA GLN A 205 5.03 10.13 11.30
C GLN A 205 5.16 9.11 12.43
N ILE A 206 5.84 8.02 12.15
CA ILE A 206 6.15 6.99 13.14
C ILE A 206 7.65 7.04 13.38
N PRO A 207 8.10 7.34 14.61
CA PRO A 207 9.51 7.23 14.95
C PRO A 207 9.97 5.78 14.73
N ALA A 208 10.89 5.57 13.80
CA ALA A 208 11.64 4.34 13.68
C ALA A 208 12.87 4.42 14.60
N GLU A 209 13.44 3.28 14.96
CA GLU A 209 14.69 3.26 15.71
C GLU A 209 15.81 3.94 14.90
N ASP A 210 16.95 4.23 15.45
CA ASP A 210 18.07 5.00 14.85
C ASP A 210 17.76 6.46 14.50
N ARG A 211 16.77 7.09 15.16
CA ARG A 211 16.35 8.47 14.88
C ARG A 211 15.80 8.68 13.46
N GLN A 212 15.54 7.63 12.71
CA GLN A 212 14.78 7.71 11.48
C GLN A 212 13.30 7.91 11.80
N VAL A 213 12.61 8.66 10.97
CA VAL A 213 11.15 8.85 11.06
C VAL A 213 10.56 8.33 9.78
N ARG A 214 9.77 7.25 9.86
CA ARG A 214 8.98 6.82 8.70
C ARG A 214 7.78 7.75 8.56
N THR A 215 7.69 8.41 7.43
CA THR A 215 6.59 9.36 7.14
C THR A 215 5.69 8.77 6.07
N TYR A 216 4.50 8.39 6.46
CA TYR A 216 3.45 7.99 5.54
C TYR A 216 2.69 9.24 5.08
N GLN A 217 2.56 9.44 3.77
CA GLN A 217 1.96 10.66 3.21
C GLN A 217 0.46 10.56 2.95
N ASN A 218 -0.05 9.37 2.63
CA ASN A 218 -1.38 9.19 2.07
C ASN A 218 -2.06 7.93 2.63
N LEU A 219 -2.30 7.87 3.95
CA LEU A 219 -2.95 6.71 4.53
C LEU A 219 -4.47 6.79 4.50
N ILE A 220 -5.10 5.62 4.37
CA ILE A 220 -6.50 5.38 4.65
C ILE A 220 -6.65 5.23 6.16
N GLN A 221 -7.47 6.05 6.80
CA GLN A 221 -7.85 5.88 8.20
C GLN A 221 -9.15 5.08 8.30
N THR A 222 -9.20 4.11 9.21
CA THR A 222 -10.38 3.27 9.47
C THR A 222 -10.59 3.07 10.97
N ASP A 223 -11.82 2.80 11.39
CA ASP A 223 -12.16 2.34 12.73
C ASP A 223 -12.27 0.80 12.82
N ALA A 224 -12.12 0.07 11.69
CA ALA A 224 -11.84 -1.35 11.73
C ALA A 224 -10.59 -1.61 12.59
N ALA A 225 -10.68 -2.54 13.54
CA ALA A 225 -9.59 -2.76 14.47
C ALA A 225 -8.35 -3.33 13.76
N ILE A 226 -7.30 -2.50 13.66
CA ILE A 226 -5.98 -2.92 13.18
C ILE A 226 -5.16 -3.28 14.43
N ASN A 227 -4.61 -4.48 14.43
CA ASN A 227 -3.82 -5.01 15.54
C ASN A 227 -2.64 -5.81 14.97
N PRO A 228 -1.57 -6.04 15.77
CA PRO A 228 -0.54 -7.00 15.39
C PRO A 228 -1.16 -8.33 15.01
N GLY A 229 -0.75 -8.79 13.84
CA GLY A 229 -1.29 -10.00 13.25
C GLY A 229 -2.12 -9.73 11.99
N ASN A 230 -2.80 -8.58 11.84
CA ASN A 230 -3.38 -8.21 10.56
C ASN A 230 -2.52 -7.23 9.75
N SER A 231 -1.41 -6.73 10.30
CA SER A 231 -0.42 -5.94 9.55
C SER A 231 0.14 -6.73 8.36
N GLY A 232 0.18 -6.11 7.19
CA GLY A 232 0.52 -6.73 5.90
C GLY A 232 -0.66 -7.44 5.23
N GLY A 233 -1.75 -7.73 5.96
CA GLY A 233 -2.98 -8.27 5.41
C GLY A 233 -3.82 -7.24 4.67
N PRO A 234 -4.85 -7.66 3.93
CA PRO A 234 -5.69 -6.78 3.13
C PRO A 234 -6.69 -5.99 3.98
N LEU A 235 -6.95 -4.74 3.58
CA LEU A 235 -8.17 -4.00 3.87
C LEU A 235 -9.08 -4.13 2.65
N LEU A 236 -10.32 -4.62 2.85
CA LEU A 236 -11.25 -4.91 1.78
C LEU A 236 -12.45 -3.96 1.80
N ASN A 237 -13.06 -3.75 0.64
CA ASN A 237 -14.38 -3.12 0.52
C ASN A 237 -15.50 -4.17 0.68
N ASN A 238 -16.75 -3.72 0.60
CA ASN A 238 -17.95 -4.57 0.69
C ASN A 238 -18.17 -5.53 -0.49
N LYS A 239 -17.26 -5.55 -1.48
CA LYS A 239 -17.23 -6.51 -2.60
C LYS A 239 -16.14 -7.57 -2.42
N GLY A 240 -15.34 -7.48 -1.35
CA GLY A 240 -14.16 -8.33 -1.14
C GLY A 240 -12.97 -7.94 -2.02
N GLU A 241 -12.93 -6.71 -2.54
CA GLU A 241 -11.79 -6.20 -3.29
C GLU A 241 -10.83 -5.47 -2.36
N VAL A 242 -9.53 -5.67 -2.54
CA VAL A 242 -8.48 -5.04 -1.72
C VAL A 242 -8.41 -3.55 -2.04
N ILE A 243 -8.64 -2.71 -1.04
CA ILE A 243 -8.54 -1.24 -1.13
C ILE A 243 -7.33 -0.68 -0.40
N GLY A 244 -6.69 -1.48 0.46
CA GLY A 244 -5.50 -1.07 1.19
C GLY A 244 -4.76 -2.25 1.82
N ILE A 245 -3.58 -1.96 2.37
CA ILE A 245 -2.74 -2.89 3.11
C ILE A 245 -2.68 -2.41 4.57
N ASN A 246 -3.16 -3.21 5.50
CA ASN A 246 -3.17 -2.88 6.93
C ASN A 246 -1.73 -2.66 7.41
N THR A 247 -1.46 -1.54 8.12
CA THR A 247 -0.07 -1.25 8.52
C THR A 247 0.08 -0.80 9.96
N ALA A 248 -0.61 0.22 10.40
CA ALA A 248 -0.32 0.87 11.67
C ALA A 248 -1.57 1.16 12.48
N VAL A 249 -1.38 1.34 13.79
CA VAL A 249 -2.39 1.85 14.72
C VAL A 249 -1.89 3.13 15.38
N SER A 250 -2.79 4.06 15.66
CA SER A 250 -2.44 5.28 16.39
C SER A 250 -2.25 5.00 17.89
N GLN A 251 -1.13 5.42 18.46
CA GLN A 251 -0.95 5.46 19.91
C GLN A 251 -1.86 6.49 20.60
N ALA A 252 -2.37 7.45 19.85
CA ALA A 252 -3.13 8.58 20.41
C ALA A 252 -4.61 8.28 20.68
N GLY A 253 -5.15 7.10 20.28
CA GLY A 253 -6.56 6.78 20.50
C GLY A 253 -6.95 5.36 20.14
N GLN A 254 -7.89 4.79 20.87
CA GLN A 254 -8.52 3.51 20.53
C GLN A 254 -9.42 3.69 19.30
N GLY A 255 -9.46 2.68 18.41
CA GLY A 255 -10.33 2.70 17.22
C GLY A 255 -9.80 3.58 16.08
N ILE A 256 -8.48 3.81 16.00
CA ILE A 256 -7.83 4.48 14.87
C ILE A 256 -6.81 3.53 14.25
N GLY A 257 -7.19 2.92 13.14
CA GLY A 257 -6.33 2.09 12.31
C GLY A 257 -5.95 2.79 11.00
N PHE A 258 -4.88 2.33 10.38
CA PHE A 258 -4.39 2.87 9.11
C PHE A 258 -4.03 1.76 8.14
N ALA A 259 -4.25 2.04 6.85
CA ALA A 259 -3.85 1.17 5.77
C ALA A 259 -3.21 2.00 4.64
N ILE A 260 -2.26 1.40 3.95
CA ILE A 260 -1.63 1.96 2.76
C ILE A 260 -2.58 1.74 1.58
N PRO A 261 -2.89 2.77 0.76
CA PRO A 261 -3.76 2.62 -0.40
C PRO A 261 -3.24 1.57 -1.38
N VAL A 262 -4.12 0.71 -1.90
CA VAL A 262 -3.72 -0.37 -2.81
C VAL A 262 -3.15 0.15 -4.13
N ASN A 263 -3.53 1.35 -4.57
CA ASN A 263 -3.01 1.92 -5.82
C ASN A 263 -1.51 2.25 -5.74
N GLU A 264 -0.94 2.41 -4.53
CA GLU A 264 0.52 2.58 -4.34
C GLU A 264 1.35 1.37 -4.81
N ILE A 265 0.76 0.16 -4.84
CA ILE A 265 1.47 -1.08 -5.16
C ILE A 265 1.02 -1.73 -6.48
N LYS A 266 -0.13 -1.32 -7.03
CA LYS A 266 -0.68 -1.95 -8.24
C LYS A 266 0.27 -1.94 -9.44
N GLY A 267 0.85 -0.78 -9.72
CA GLY A 267 1.80 -0.64 -10.83
C GLY A 267 3.04 -1.52 -10.66
N ILE A 268 3.52 -1.63 -9.42
CA ILE A 268 4.68 -2.46 -9.05
C ILE A 268 4.37 -3.95 -9.29
N VAL A 269 3.21 -4.42 -8.83
CA VAL A 269 2.78 -5.82 -9.03
C VAL A 269 2.62 -6.12 -10.52
N GLN A 270 2.03 -5.21 -11.28
CA GLN A 270 1.87 -5.36 -12.72
C GLN A 270 3.24 -5.44 -13.42
N GLU A 271 4.18 -4.56 -13.09
CA GLU A 271 5.53 -4.57 -13.66
C GLU A 271 6.26 -5.87 -13.33
N LEU A 272 6.17 -6.35 -12.07
CA LEU A 272 6.71 -7.65 -11.68
C LEU A 272 6.13 -8.82 -12.48
N GLN A 273 4.82 -8.83 -12.71
CA GLN A 273 4.16 -9.88 -13.50
C GLN A 273 4.57 -9.84 -14.98
N GLU A 274 4.81 -8.66 -15.55
CA GLU A 274 5.17 -8.49 -16.96
C GLU A 274 6.67 -8.72 -17.23
N THR A 275 7.54 -8.28 -16.32
CA THR A 275 8.99 -8.21 -16.55
C THR A 275 9.83 -9.03 -15.57
N GLY A 276 9.25 -9.43 -14.44
CA GLY A 276 9.96 -10.08 -13.34
C GLY A 276 10.80 -9.14 -12.48
N GLU A 277 10.90 -7.85 -12.81
CA GLU A 277 11.72 -6.85 -12.14
C GLU A 277 10.96 -5.54 -12.02
N VAL A 278 11.25 -4.75 -10.98
CA VAL A 278 10.75 -3.38 -10.84
C VAL A 278 11.90 -2.41 -10.98
N LYS A 279 11.84 -1.57 -11.98
CA LYS A 279 12.82 -0.50 -12.19
C LYS A 279 12.43 0.74 -11.42
N ARG A 280 13.32 1.23 -10.59
CA ARG A 280 13.12 2.44 -9.78
C ARG A 280 13.99 3.58 -10.30
N PRO A 281 13.43 4.53 -11.08
CA PRO A 281 14.19 5.68 -11.56
C PRO A 281 14.83 6.43 -10.39
N TRP A 282 16.14 6.57 -10.43
CA TRP A 282 16.91 7.14 -9.34
C TRP A 282 18.06 8.03 -9.82
N LEU A 283 18.29 9.10 -9.08
CA LEU A 283 19.42 10.01 -9.31
C LEU A 283 20.55 9.84 -8.31
N GLY A 284 20.22 9.48 -7.08
CA GLY A 284 21.20 9.38 -6.00
C GLY A 284 21.63 10.71 -5.45
N ILE A 285 20.67 11.56 -5.07
CA ILE A 285 20.86 12.81 -4.36
C ILE A 285 19.92 12.91 -3.17
N ALA A 286 20.35 13.57 -2.10
CA ALA A 286 19.48 14.18 -1.11
C ALA A 286 19.36 15.66 -1.39
N PHE A 287 18.14 16.21 -1.31
CA PHE A 287 17.88 17.62 -1.61
C PHE A 287 16.82 18.18 -0.64
N SER A 288 16.76 19.50 -0.53
CA SER A 288 15.85 20.21 0.36
C SER A 288 15.33 21.47 -0.30
N GLU A 289 14.24 22.01 0.28
CA GLU A 289 13.69 23.31 -0.08
C GLU A 289 14.70 24.44 0.21
N ILE A 290 14.61 25.51 -0.59
CA ILE A 290 15.37 26.73 -0.34
C ILE A 290 14.66 27.55 0.74
N THR A 291 15.11 27.43 2.00
CA THR A 291 14.63 28.25 3.10
C THR A 291 15.12 29.70 2.95
N LYS A 292 14.63 30.59 3.82
CA LYS A 292 15.12 31.98 3.84
C LYS A 292 16.61 32.06 4.17
N GLU A 293 17.06 31.22 5.09
CA GLU A 293 18.46 31.11 5.52
C GLU A 293 19.35 30.63 4.37
N VAL A 294 18.90 29.62 3.63
CA VAL A 294 19.60 29.10 2.43
C VAL A 294 19.65 30.17 1.34
N GLN A 295 18.54 30.91 1.11
CA GLN A 295 18.49 32.00 0.14
C GLN A 295 19.51 33.09 0.48
N GLU A 296 19.56 33.53 1.74
CA GLU A 296 20.49 34.55 2.22
C GLU A 296 21.94 34.06 2.14
N TYR A 297 22.21 32.81 2.53
CA TYR A 297 23.56 32.24 2.53
C TYR A 297 24.18 32.14 1.13
N PHE A 298 23.37 31.78 0.11
CA PHE A 298 23.83 31.65 -1.27
C PHE A 298 23.56 32.88 -2.14
N ASP A 299 23.07 33.99 -1.55
CA ASP A 299 22.72 35.24 -2.24
C ASP A 299 21.82 35.01 -3.46
N LEU A 300 20.71 34.28 -3.24
CA LEU A 300 19.79 33.91 -4.32
C LEU A 300 18.69 34.95 -4.52
N ASP A 301 18.39 35.29 -5.76
CA ASP A 301 17.33 36.24 -6.14
C ASP A 301 15.94 35.79 -5.65
N ASN A 302 15.70 34.49 -5.55
CA ASN A 302 14.43 33.91 -5.14
C ASN A 302 14.62 32.48 -4.58
N LYS A 303 13.52 31.91 -4.04
CA LYS A 303 13.48 30.58 -3.44
C LYS A 303 13.14 29.44 -4.43
N ASN A 304 12.99 29.73 -5.74
CA ASN A 304 12.71 28.68 -6.70
C ASN A 304 13.90 27.70 -6.80
N GLY A 305 13.60 26.41 -6.88
CA GLY A 305 14.60 25.35 -6.93
C GLY A 305 14.77 24.58 -5.65
N VAL A 306 15.73 23.67 -5.67
CA VAL A 306 16.11 22.86 -4.52
C VAL A 306 17.61 22.92 -4.32
N VAL A 307 18.07 22.85 -3.07
CA VAL A 307 19.49 22.72 -2.74
C VAL A 307 19.86 21.26 -2.61
N VAL A 308 20.90 20.84 -3.28
CA VAL A 308 21.50 19.49 -3.15
C VAL A 308 22.24 19.44 -1.81
N ILE A 309 21.81 18.57 -0.92
CA ILE A 309 22.45 18.34 0.39
C ILE A 309 23.56 17.33 0.28
N GLU A 310 23.31 16.23 -0.45
CA GLU A 310 24.25 15.13 -0.60
C GLU A 310 24.14 14.54 -2.00
N VAL A 311 25.26 14.07 -2.52
CA VAL A 311 25.36 13.28 -3.74
C VAL A 311 26.00 11.95 -3.37
N TYR A 312 25.27 10.86 -3.60
CA TYR A 312 25.77 9.53 -3.25
C TYR A 312 26.84 9.10 -4.25
N LYS A 313 27.92 8.56 -3.71
CA LYS A 313 29.05 8.09 -4.50
C LYS A 313 28.63 7.05 -5.54
N ASP A 314 29.23 7.14 -6.72
CA ASP A 314 28.95 6.27 -7.89
C ASP A 314 27.52 6.32 -8.42
N SER A 315 26.68 7.23 -7.89
CA SER A 315 25.30 7.44 -8.34
C SER A 315 25.22 8.06 -9.75
N PRO A 316 24.06 8.04 -10.39
CA PRO A 316 23.80 8.80 -11.63
C PRO A 316 24.11 10.29 -11.52
N ALA A 317 23.79 10.91 -10.38
CA ALA A 317 24.04 12.31 -10.12
C ALA A 317 25.55 12.61 -9.96
N ASP A 318 26.29 11.74 -9.28
CA ASP A 318 27.74 11.83 -9.14
C ASP A 318 28.42 11.75 -10.54
N LYS A 319 28.00 10.77 -11.34
CA LYS A 319 28.47 10.62 -12.73
C LYS A 319 28.09 11.81 -13.64
N ALA A 320 26.96 12.46 -13.37
CA ALA A 320 26.55 13.69 -14.05
C ALA A 320 27.37 14.92 -13.59
N GLY A 321 28.12 14.80 -12.48
CA GLY A 321 28.91 15.86 -11.92
C GLY A 321 28.13 16.84 -11.03
N LEU A 322 26.96 16.44 -10.52
CA LEU A 322 26.27 17.15 -9.43
C LEU A 322 27.13 17.12 -8.17
N LYS A 323 27.03 18.15 -7.35
CA LYS A 323 27.79 18.32 -6.11
C LYS A 323 26.91 18.82 -4.98
N PRO A 324 27.23 18.54 -3.74
CA PRO A 324 26.61 19.21 -2.61
C PRO A 324 26.65 20.73 -2.78
N TYR A 325 25.56 21.38 -2.39
CA TYR A 325 25.31 22.83 -2.49
C TYR A 325 25.04 23.34 -3.91
N ASP A 326 24.85 22.50 -4.91
CA ASP A 326 24.25 22.92 -6.17
C ASP A 326 22.79 23.31 -5.93
N ILE A 327 22.34 24.39 -6.56
CA ILE A 327 20.93 24.77 -6.59
C ILE A 327 20.37 24.33 -7.93
N ILE A 328 19.50 23.31 -7.93
CA ILE A 328 18.84 22.86 -9.17
C ILE A 328 17.69 23.81 -9.47
N ARG A 329 17.73 24.47 -10.63
CA ARG A 329 16.74 25.44 -11.12
C ARG A 329 15.84 24.89 -12.21
N GLU A 330 16.37 24.01 -13.05
CA GLU A 330 15.61 23.37 -14.12
C GLU A 330 16.05 21.91 -14.27
N ILE A 331 15.09 21.04 -14.61
CA ILE A 331 15.29 19.67 -15.07
C ILE A 331 14.60 19.54 -16.42
N ASP A 332 15.34 19.11 -17.46
CA ASP A 332 14.84 19.01 -18.84
C ASP A 332 14.11 20.27 -19.34
N ARG A 333 14.65 21.44 -19.02
CA ARG A 333 14.09 22.77 -19.34
C ARG A 333 12.75 23.09 -18.64
N LYS A 334 12.28 22.25 -17.72
CA LYS A 334 11.15 22.55 -16.84
C LYS A 334 11.68 23.20 -15.57
N GLU A 335 11.04 24.30 -15.16
CA GLU A 335 11.40 25.03 -13.95
C GLU A 335 11.13 24.15 -12.71
N VAL A 336 12.08 24.10 -11.79
CA VAL A 336 11.96 23.48 -10.48
C VAL A 336 11.70 24.60 -9.47
N LYS A 337 10.63 24.49 -8.69
CA LYS A 337 10.26 25.45 -7.63
C LYS A 337 10.33 24.83 -6.25
N SER A 338 10.10 23.51 -6.16
CA SER A 338 9.96 22.75 -4.91
C SER A 338 10.59 21.37 -5.01
N THR A 339 10.71 20.70 -3.87
CA THR A 339 11.12 19.30 -3.82
C THR A 339 10.14 18.37 -4.53
N SER A 340 8.84 18.70 -4.52
CA SER A 340 7.80 17.94 -5.24
C SER A 340 8.04 17.92 -6.74
N ASP A 341 8.42 19.07 -7.33
CA ASP A 341 8.69 19.16 -8.78
C ASP A 341 9.82 18.22 -9.20
N VAL A 342 10.89 18.16 -8.38
CA VAL A 342 12.01 17.22 -8.66
C VAL A 342 11.54 15.78 -8.62
N SER A 343 10.75 15.42 -7.60
CA SER A 343 10.24 14.05 -7.42
C SER A 343 9.33 13.64 -8.58
N GLU A 344 8.41 14.51 -9.01
CA GLU A 344 7.52 14.27 -10.15
C GLU A 344 8.32 14.11 -11.47
N LEU A 345 9.26 15.02 -11.72
CA LEU A 345 10.07 15.00 -12.95
C LEU A 345 10.96 13.75 -13.05
N ILE A 346 11.38 13.18 -11.93
CA ILE A 346 12.15 11.93 -11.89
C ILE A 346 11.21 10.71 -12.00
N LYS A 347 10.06 10.73 -11.32
CA LYS A 347 9.06 9.65 -11.36
C LYS A 347 8.58 9.34 -12.79
N ASP A 348 8.47 10.38 -13.63
CA ASP A 348 8.05 10.26 -15.04
C ASP A 348 9.15 9.73 -15.98
N LYS A 349 10.33 9.38 -15.46
CA LYS A 349 11.47 8.87 -16.23
C LYS A 349 11.58 7.36 -16.16
N GLU A 350 12.24 6.78 -17.16
CA GLU A 350 12.65 5.38 -17.16
C GLU A 350 14.16 5.26 -16.84
N VAL A 351 14.54 4.12 -16.32
CA VAL A 351 15.98 3.79 -16.15
C VAL A 351 16.67 3.78 -17.50
N GLY A 352 17.73 4.55 -17.63
CA GLY A 352 18.45 4.77 -18.90
C GLY A 352 18.11 6.06 -19.61
N ASP A 353 17.06 6.77 -19.21
CA ASP A 353 16.70 8.07 -19.78
C ASP A 353 17.79 9.10 -19.56
N LYS A 354 17.97 9.96 -20.58
CA LYS A 354 18.83 11.14 -20.46
C LYS A 354 18.10 12.23 -19.69
N ILE A 355 18.84 12.90 -18.81
CA ILE A 355 18.33 14.01 -18.01
C ILE A 355 19.31 15.17 -18.04
N MET A 356 18.78 16.39 -18.14
CA MET A 356 19.55 17.62 -18.13
C MET A 356 19.22 18.42 -16.88
N PHE A 357 20.24 18.88 -16.18
CA PHE A 357 20.11 19.78 -15.03
C PHE A 357 20.66 21.15 -15.37
N LYS A 358 19.95 22.20 -15.06
CA LYS A 358 20.48 23.55 -14.94
C LYS A 358 20.64 23.89 -13.47
N VAL A 359 21.88 24.01 -13.06
CA VAL A 359 22.24 24.27 -11.66
C VAL A 359 22.94 25.60 -11.51
N LEU A 360 22.76 26.22 -10.37
CA LEU A 360 23.57 27.36 -9.91
C LEU A 360 24.62 26.83 -8.93
N ARG A 361 25.91 27.00 -9.25
CA ARG A 361 27.06 26.60 -8.44
C ARG A 361 28.01 27.78 -8.27
N ASN A 362 28.20 28.23 -7.03
CA ASN A 362 29.02 29.42 -6.72
C ASN A 362 28.63 30.67 -7.54
N GLY A 363 27.32 30.95 -7.63
CA GLY A 363 26.78 32.06 -8.39
C GLY A 363 26.81 31.91 -9.93
N GLN A 364 27.33 30.80 -10.45
CA GLN A 364 27.42 30.55 -11.89
C GLN A 364 26.41 29.48 -12.34
N SER A 365 25.66 29.77 -13.41
CA SER A 365 24.79 28.78 -14.03
C SER A 365 25.60 27.76 -14.82
N LYS A 366 25.31 26.45 -14.61
CA LYS A 366 25.93 25.32 -15.29
C LYS A 366 24.85 24.38 -15.80
N ILE A 367 25.11 23.75 -16.95
CA ILE A 367 24.27 22.69 -17.48
C ILE A 367 25.03 21.39 -17.33
N LEU A 368 24.40 20.40 -16.70
CA LEU A 368 24.91 19.06 -16.47
C LEU A 368 24.01 18.06 -17.17
N PHE A 369 24.59 16.98 -17.67
CA PHE A 369 23.86 15.88 -18.31
C PHE A 369 24.11 14.59 -17.55
N GLY A 370 23.05 13.86 -17.28
CA GLY A 370 23.09 12.59 -16.62
C GLY A 370 22.28 11.52 -17.35
N THR A 371 22.25 10.36 -16.73
CA THR A 371 21.38 9.26 -17.15
C THR A 371 20.72 8.72 -15.90
N ILE A 372 19.40 8.56 -15.92
CA ILE A 372 18.65 7.97 -14.80
C ILE A 372 19.15 6.54 -14.58
N GLY A 373 19.48 6.22 -13.34
CA GLY A 373 19.86 4.87 -12.94
C GLY A 373 18.71 4.13 -12.28
N ASP A 374 18.97 2.87 -11.96
CA ASP A 374 18.11 2.09 -11.10
C ASP A 374 18.55 2.25 -9.64
N LYS A 375 17.59 2.40 -8.72
CA LYS A 375 17.88 2.51 -7.29
C LYS A 375 18.42 1.17 -6.78
N PRO A 376 19.60 1.11 -6.18
CA PRO A 376 20.12 -0.14 -5.62
C PRO A 376 19.20 -0.67 -4.50
N ASP A 377 18.97 -1.99 -4.46
CA ASP A 377 18.12 -2.63 -3.44
C ASP A 377 18.64 -2.43 -2.02
N ASN A 378 19.95 -2.37 -1.86
CA ASN A 378 20.62 -2.16 -0.57
C ASN A 378 20.88 -0.68 -0.26
N PHE A 379 20.20 0.23 -0.97
CA PHE A 379 20.35 1.65 -0.71
C PHE A 379 19.67 2.02 0.60
N GLN A 380 20.41 1.94 1.70
CA GLN A 380 20.06 2.51 3.00
C GLN A 380 20.73 3.89 3.12
N LYS A 381 19.95 4.88 3.55
CA LYS A 381 20.46 6.21 3.89
C LYS A 381 21.35 6.17 5.12
#